data_df0fb5e4cbc845949bc0305f77c28f64
#
_entry.id   df0fb5e4cbc845949bc0305f77c28f64
#
_cell.length_a   1.000
_cell.length_b   1.000
_cell.length_c   1.000
_cell.angle_alpha   90.00
_cell.angle_beta   90.00
_cell.angle_gamma   90.00
#
_symmetry.space_group_name_H-M   'P 1'
#
loop_
_entity.id
_entity.type
_entity.pdbx_description
1 polymer ?
#
loop_
_entity_poly.entity_id
_entity_poly.type
_entity_poly.pdbx_seq_one_letter_code
_entity_poly.pdbx_strand_id
1 'polypeptide(L)'
;PSSASKPYARRVQRAYTVLRPYLLSLVESPSPTSSWLFTKSSDVREQCALVCMLARFASMCVCGVPAPGLEDVSAMQAKLQQATMALCTQLRTAFVASEEQYQSESSCATALASMKQHAELAWSLRYVHEALGIDRSLTTETRPSLVWSAQLYDMGGSVIAQTFLASRPVLTSRVPFSPHDALDANLAFCAGPVREFVQYLERAVSDECALIQSVFPPAQPVHMALLERVVHDLVADYVVSLLQEAREASAEAYLDAFVQSCVEMQRLCRVPALDTEEARALVDSVWLTHVDEYIQMELAWQHRHLKDVCDQWLRDLDRMLHSSEAESSSLAPHSAAEKRSFMASFKHALLRPAVRVQPASSGEPSSSSQQEAREGYVGLQDAPGGMDEKDEEEDEAVLSYARAPAPRRAPSNMASLLNVETAVDMVNMTRVSLQRLDALRQTHTELSGRAQAACIQALVQLYASLNDEHMAPGFLTAQEQIRAYDPAKHDRAGGRGEAADHVGPLLVFFELVHIGDTIQLMMQVFFERLDPGLLGKADFTNAAVRE
;
A
#
# COMPACT_ATOMS: atom_id res chain seq x y z
N PRO A 1 -41.25 -48.15 3.10
CA PRO A 1 -40.30 -47.74 4.10
C PRO A 1 -39.15 -48.73 4.15
N SER A 2 -37.98 -48.35 3.67
CA SER A 2 -36.81 -49.20 3.55
C SER A 2 -36.32 -49.67 4.94
N SER A 3 -35.79 -50.87 5.04
CA SER A 3 -35.27 -51.48 6.28
C SER A 3 -34.20 -50.62 7.02
N ALA A 4 -33.60 -49.66 6.34
CA ALA A 4 -32.63 -48.71 6.89
C ALA A 4 -33.27 -47.62 7.77
N SER A 5 -34.56 -47.33 7.69
CA SER A 5 -35.25 -46.31 8.47
C SER A 5 -35.58 -46.75 9.92
N LYS A 6 -35.67 -48.05 10.18
CA LYS A 6 -36.02 -48.61 11.51
C LYS A 6 -34.95 -48.33 12.60
N PRO A 7 -33.63 -48.49 12.37
CA PRO A 7 -32.63 -48.20 13.39
C PRO A 7 -32.53 -46.69 13.69
N TYR A 8 -32.77 -45.81 12.70
CA TYR A 8 -32.81 -44.37 12.90
C TYR A 8 -34.00 -43.95 13.78
N ALA A 9 -35.21 -44.40 13.47
CA ALA A 9 -36.40 -44.11 14.27
C ALA A 9 -36.24 -44.55 15.74
N ARG A 10 -35.65 -45.72 16.00
CA ARG A 10 -35.36 -46.18 17.36
C ARG A 10 -34.36 -45.29 18.09
N ARG A 11 -33.34 -44.77 17.40
CA ARG A 11 -32.37 -43.81 18.00
C ARG A 11 -33.05 -42.50 18.36
N VAL A 12 -33.86 -41.93 17.48
CA VAL A 12 -34.63 -40.71 17.74
C VAL A 12 -35.58 -40.91 18.92
N GLN A 13 -36.29 -42.05 18.99
CA GLN A 13 -37.20 -42.34 20.09
C GLN A 13 -36.47 -42.49 21.43
N ARG A 14 -35.28 -43.10 21.47
CA ARG A 14 -34.45 -43.15 22.68
C ARG A 14 -33.97 -41.77 23.09
N ALA A 15 -33.48 -40.94 22.14
CA ALA A 15 -33.10 -39.57 22.41
C ALA A 15 -34.28 -38.76 22.96
N TYR A 16 -35.48 -38.91 22.41
CA TYR A 16 -36.68 -38.28 22.89
C TYR A 16 -37.02 -38.64 24.34
N THR A 17 -36.93 -39.94 24.71
CA THR A 17 -37.23 -40.39 26.08
C THR A 17 -36.27 -39.76 27.11
N VAL A 18 -35.02 -39.53 26.73
CA VAL A 18 -33.99 -38.95 27.61
C VAL A 18 -34.10 -37.41 27.65
N LEU A 19 -34.33 -36.75 26.52
CA LEU A 19 -34.30 -35.27 26.41
C LEU A 19 -35.63 -34.60 26.76
N ARG A 20 -36.77 -35.32 26.59
CA ARG A 20 -38.09 -34.78 26.89
C ARG A 20 -38.25 -34.20 28.30
N PRO A 21 -37.82 -34.86 29.40
CA PRO A 21 -37.96 -34.30 30.73
C PRO A 21 -37.24 -32.97 30.91
N TYR A 22 -36.07 -32.81 30.29
CA TYR A 22 -35.30 -31.55 30.34
C TYR A 22 -36.02 -30.44 29.56
N LEU A 23 -36.60 -30.74 28.39
CA LEU A 23 -37.39 -29.77 27.61
C LEU A 23 -38.65 -29.33 28.35
N LEU A 24 -39.41 -30.27 28.90
CA LEU A 24 -40.59 -29.95 29.69
C LEU A 24 -40.24 -29.09 30.89
N SER A 25 -39.22 -29.50 31.67
CA SER A 25 -38.74 -28.70 32.78
C SER A 25 -38.29 -27.30 32.36
N LEU A 26 -37.67 -27.14 31.19
CA LEU A 26 -37.21 -25.84 30.68
C LEU A 26 -38.39 -24.94 30.27
N VAL A 27 -39.42 -25.51 29.62
CA VAL A 27 -40.64 -24.79 29.19
C VAL A 27 -41.50 -24.38 30.39
N GLU A 28 -41.68 -25.27 31.37
CA GLU A 28 -42.52 -25.06 32.56
C GLU A 28 -41.86 -24.16 33.61
N SER A 29 -40.51 -24.04 33.57
CA SER A 29 -39.78 -23.25 34.56
C SER A 29 -39.96 -21.72 34.33
N PRO A 30 -40.14 -20.94 35.42
CA PRO A 30 -40.26 -19.49 35.31
C PRO A 30 -38.98 -18.83 34.81
N SER A 31 -37.80 -19.39 35.17
CA SER A 31 -36.52 -18.97 34.68
C SER A 31 -35.69 -20.15 34.16
N PRO A 32 -34.82 -19.99 33.17
CA PRO A 32 -33.94 -21.08 32.69
C PRO A 32 -33.12 -21.72 33.81
N THR A 33 -32.61 -20.93 34.74
CA THR A 33 -31.75 -21.37 35.85
C THR A 33 -32.43 -22.24 36.87
N SER A 34 -33.78 -22.22 36.95
CA SER A 34 -34.57 -23.10 37.82
C SER A 34 -34.92 -24.44 37.14
N SER A 35 -34.63 -24.61 35.88
CA SER A 35 -34.87 -25.84 35.14
C SER A 35 -33.93 -26.98 35.51
N TRP A 36 -34.29 -28.22 35.17
CA TRP A 36 -33.43 -29.39 35.39
C TRP A 36 -32.07 -29.28 34.66
N LEU A 37 -31.99 -28.50 33.61
CA LEU A 37 -30.76 -28.25 32.88
C LEU A 37 -29.67 -27.68 33.81
N PHE A 38 -30.03 -26.76 34.69
CA PHE A 38 -29.09 -26.09 35.60
C PHE A 38 -29.08 -26.69 37.02
N THR A 39 -30.14 -27.36 37.42
CA THR A 39 -30.24 -27.89 38.79
C THR A 39 -29.76 -29.34 38.93
N LYS A 40 -29.79 -30.14 37.87
CA LYS A 40 -29.33 -31.55 37.88
C LYS A 40 -27.86 -31.71 37.47
N SER A 41 -27.32 -30.82 36.67
CA SER A 41 -25.91 -30.81 36.32
C SER A 41 -25.27 -29.52 36.84
N SER A 42 -24.20 -29.65 37.58
CA SER A 42 -23.35 -28.51 38.03
C SER A 42 -22.21 -28.24 37.05
N ASP A 43 -21.91 -29.14 36.13
CA ASP A 43 -20.85 -28.98 35.13
C ASP A 43 -21.36 -28.18 33.93
N VAL A 44 -20.77 -27.03 33.71
CA VAL A 44 -21.10 -26.14 32.58
C VAL A 44 -20.90 -26.83 31.23
N ARG A 45 -19.92 -27.74 31.13
CA ARG A 45 -19.69 -28.54 29.92
C ARG A 45 -20.87 -29.44 29.58
N GLU A 46 -21.40 -30.13 30.60
CA GLU A 46 -22.60 -30.95 30.42
C GLU A 46 -23.83 -30.13 30.09
N GLN A 47 -23.98 -28.97 30.74
CA GLN A 47 -25.08 -28.03 30.46
C GLN A 47 -25.05 -27.56 29.00
N CYS A 48 -23.89 -27.14 28.48
CA CYS A 48 -23.69 -26.72 27.08
C CYS A 48 -24.01 -27.88 26.11
N ALA A 49 -23.53 -29.09 26.39
CA ALA A 49 -23.79 -30.27 25.58
C ALA A 49 -25.31 -30.61 25.56
N LEU A 50 -25.99 -30.54 26.71
CA LEU A 50 -27.43 -30.75 26.82
C LEU A 50 -28.21 -29.69 26.02
N VAL A 51 -27.90 -28.41 26.13
CA VAL A 51 -28.57 -27.34 25.35
C VAL A 51 -28.38 -27.55 23.85
N CYS A 52 -27.19 -27.90 23.39
CA CYS A 52 -26.97 -28.24 21.98
C CYS A 52 -27.79 -29.44 21.52
N MET A 53 -27.90 -30.49 22.34
CA MET A 53 -28.74 -31.65 22.02
C MET A 53 -30.22 -31.29 22.02
N LEU A 54 -30.71 -30.50 22.98
CA LEU A 54 -32.08 -30.04 23.07
C LEU A 54 -32.45 -29.16 21.86
N ALA A 55 -31.55 -28.27 21.42
CA ALA A 55 -31.77 -27.44 20.24
C ALA A 55 -31.88 -28.28 18.95
N ARG A 56 -30.99 -29.26 18.77
CA ARG A 56 -31.08 -30.20 17.64
C ARG A 56 -32.38 -31.01 17.67
N PHE A 57 -32.79 -31.42 18.84
CA PHE A 57 -34.07 -32.16 18.99
C PHE A 57 -35.26 -31.25 18.70
N ALA A 58 -35.25 -30.00 19.19
CA ALA A 58 -36.26 -28.99 18.89
C ALA A 58 -36.37 -28.71 17.39
N SER A 59 -35.25 -28.59 16.69
CA SER A 59 -35.20 -28.43 15.23
C SER A 59 -35.86 -29.61 14.49
N MET A 60 -35.64 -30.84 14.96
CA MET A 60 -36.34 -32.01 14.39
C MET A 60 -37.85 -31.98 14.62
N CYS A 61 -38.30 -31.45 15.76
CA CYS A 61 -39.74 -31.28 16.04
C CYS A 61 -40.38 -30.25 15.08
N VAL A 62 -39.67 -29.16 14.75
CA VAL A 62 -40.09 -28.19 13.74
C VAL A 62 -40.27 -28.86 12.37
N CYS A 63 -39.39 -29.82 12.03
CA CYS A 63 -39.45 -30.56 10.76
C CYS A 63 -40.52 -31.67 10.72
N GLY A 64 -41.45 -31.69 11.66
CA GLY A 64 -42.62 -32.56 11.62
C GLY A 64 -42.48 -33.89 12.36
N VAL A 65 -41.50 -34.07 13.26
CA VAL A 65 -41.45 -35.20 14.18
C VAL A 65 -42.46 -34.95 15.32
N PRO A 66 -43.51 -35.77 15.47
CA PRO A 66 -44.52 -35.54 16.51
C PRO A 66 -43.89 -35.70 17.90
N ALA A 67 -44.00 -34.66 18.72
CA ALA A 67 -43.54 -34.64 20.10
C ALA A 67 -44.71 -34.33 21.04
N PRO A 68 -45.46 -35.32 21.52
CA PRO A 68 -46.62 -35.11 22.38
C PRO A 68 -46.26 -34.34 23.66
N GLY A 69 -46.97 -33.25 23.94
CA GLY A 69 -46.70 -32.35 25.07
C GLY A 69 -45.67 -31.24 24.82
N LEU A 70 -45.22 -31.08 23.56
CA LEU A 70 -44.35 -29.98 23.11
C LEU A 70 -44.98 -29.29 21.90
N GLU A 71 -46.26 -28.89 22.05
CA GLU A 71 -47.07 -28.35 20.95
C GLU A 71 -46.68 -26.90 20.61
N ASP A 72 -46.17 -26.13 21.59
CA ASP A 72 -45.72 -24.78 21.38
C ASP A 72 -44.20 -24.73 21.09
N VAL A 73 -43.87 -24.87 19.80
CA VAL A 73 -42.51 -24.83 19.30
C VAL A 73 -41.87 -23.46 19.54
N SER A 74 -42.66 -22.38 19.48
CA SER A 74 -42.13 -21.01 19.65
C SER A 74 -41.73 -20.75 21.09
N ALA A 75 -42.53 -21.19 22.05
CA ALA A 75 -42.17 -21.11 23.48
C ALA A 75 -40.93 -21.95 23.81
N MET A 76 -40.79 -23.13 23.22
CA MET A 76 -39.61 -23.99 23.38
C MET A 76 -38.34 -23.29 22.81
N GLN A 77 -38.44 -22.71 21.61
CA GLN A 77 -37.31 -21.97 21.00
C GLN A 77 -36.90 -20.77 21.88
N ALA A 78 -37.87 -19.98 22.33
CA ALA A 78 -37.61 -18.82 23.21
C ALA A 78 -36.94 -19.24 24.53
N LYS A 79 -37.39 -20.35 25.14
CA LYS A 79 -36.78 -20.87 26.38
C LYS A 79 -35.35 -21.40 26.16
N LEU A 80 -35.12 -22.11 25.05
CA LEU A 80 -33.75 -22.55 24.67
C LEU A 80 -32.83 -21.36 24.40
N GLN A 81 -33.31 -20.32 23.76
CA GLN A 81 -32.57 -19.10 23.57
C GLN A 81 -32.22 -18.43 24.90
N GLN A 82 -33.17 -18.32 25.83
CA GLN A 82 -32.91 -17.77 27.17
C GLN A 82 -31.87 -18.61 27.93
N ALA A 83 -31.95 -19.94 27.85
CA ALA A 83 -30.98 -20.85 28.47
C ALA A 83 -29.58 -20.68 27.87
N THR A 84 -29.49 -20.53 26.55
CA THR A 84 -28.24 -20.26 25.85
C THR A 84 -27.64 -18.92 26.30
N MET A 85 -28.41 -17.85 26.40
CA MET A 85 -27.96 -16.56 26.90
C MET A 85 -27.46 -16.63 28.35
N ALA A 86 -28.15 -17.40 29.22
CA ALA A 86 -27.71 -17.61 30.61
C ALA A 86 -26.36 -18.32 30.66
N LEU A 87 -26.16 -19.37 29.84
CA LEU A 87 -24.87 -20.08 29.74
C LEU A 87 -23.77 -19.18 29.16
N CYS A 88 -24.06 -18.41 28.13
CA CYS A 88 -23.09 -17.45 27.55
C CYS A 88 -22.66 -16.41 28.60
N THR A 89 -23.59 -15.93 29.43
CA THR A 89 -23.27 -14.98 30.50
C THR A 89 -22.38 -15.63 31.57
N GLN A 90 -22.69 -16.85 31.97
CA GLN A 90 -21.90 -17.62 32.94
C GLN A 90 -20.50 -17.91 32.39
N LEU A 91 -20.39 -18.37 31.14
CA LEU A 91 -19.10 -18.62 30.48
C LEU A 91 -18.27 -17.34 30.34
N ARG A 92 -18.91 -16.22 30.00
CA ARG A 92 -18.24 -14.91 29.92
C ARG A 92 -17.64 -14.50 31.26
N THR A 93 -18.42 -14.61 32.36
CA THR A 93 -17.93 -14.26 33.70
C THR A 93 -16.76 -15.16 34.11
N ALA A 94 -16.84 -16.46 33.85
CA ALA A 94 -15.78 -17.41 34.12
C ALA A 94 -14.52 -17.16 33.25
N PHE A 95 -14.71 -16.77 31.98
CA PHE A 95 -13.64 -16.42 31.06
C PHE A 95 -12.88 -15.19 31.54
N VAL A 96 -13.60 -14.10 31.90
CA VAL A 96 -12.98 -12.87 32.43
C VAL A 96 -12.18 -13.15 33.68
N ALA A 97 -12.71 -13.94 34.62
CA ALA A 97 -11.97 -14.33 35.82
C ALA A 97 -10.68 -15.13 35.48
N SER A 98 -10.75 -16.01 34.47
CA SER A 98 -9.57 -16.76 34.00
C SER A 98 -8.56 -15.85 33.29
N GLU A 99 -9.02 -14.83 32.58
CA GLU A 99 -8.18 -13.81 31.92
C GLU A 99 -7.46 -12.93 32.96
N GLU A 100 -8.17 -12.46 33.99
CA GLU A 100 -7.57 -11.72 35.11
C GLU A 100 -6.51 -12.54 35.83
N GLN A 101 -6.77 -13.84 36.02
CA GLN A 101 -5.79 -14.78 36.60
C GLN A 101 -4.57 -14.96 35.68
N TYR A 102 -4.77 -15.04 34.37
CA TYR A 102 -3.68 -15.10 33.38
C TYR A 102 -2.79 -13.86 33.45
N GLN A 103 -3.38 -12.68 33.56
CA GLN A 103 -2.66 -11.41 33.65
C GLN A 103 -1.91 -11.23 34.99
N SER A 104 -2.39 -11.86 36.06
CA SER A 104 -1.77 -11.77 37.40
C SER A 104 -0.55 -12.67 37.62
N GLU A 105 -0.08 -13.41 36.60
CA GLU A 105 1.09 -14.31 36.57
C GLU A 105 1.07 -15.49 37.56
N SER A 106 0.08 -15.61 38.40
CA SER A 106 0.09 -16.61 39.48
C SER A 106 -0.13 -18.07 39.03
N SER A 107 -0.67 -18.31 37.82
CA SER A 107 -0.88 -19.66 37.27
C SER A 107 -1.23 -19.63 35.75
N CYS A 108 -0.28 -19.17 34.95
CA CYS A 108 -0.49 -18.89 33.53
C CYS A 108 -1.03 -20.09 32.72
N ALA A 109 -0.49 -21.30 32.92
CA ALA A 109 -0.88 -22.48 32.15
C ALA A 109 -2.31 -22.98 32.48
N THR A 110 -2.71 -22.96 33.75
CA THR A 110 -4.05 -23.38 34.18
C THR A 110 -5.12 -22.35 33.77
N ALA A 111 -4.79 -21.05 33.88
CA ALA A 111 -5.64 -19.97 33.45
C ALA A 111 -5.88 -20.04 31.94
N LEU A 112 -4.84 -20.25 31.14
CA LEU A 112 -4.91 -20.41 29.70
C LEU A 112 -5.78 -21.61 29.29
N ALA A 113 -5.60 -22.76 29.97
CA ALA A 113 -6.42 -23.94 29.74
C ALA A 113 -7.90 -23.69 30.06
N SER A 114 -8.20 -22.94 31.13
CA SER A 114 -9.56 -22.54 31.49
C SER A 114 -10.17 -21.58 30.46
N MET A 115 -9.42 -20.55 30.01
CA MET A 115 -9.85 -19.65 28.94
C MET A 115 -10.21 -20.42 27.66
N LYS A 116 -9.32 -21.34 27.24
CA LYS A 116 -9.54 -22.20 26.07
C LYS A 116 -10.82 -23.02 26.22
N GLN A 117 -11.00 -23.67 27.37
CA GLN A 117 -12.21 -24.47 27.64
C GLN A 117 -13.48 -23.61 27.54
N HIS A 118 -13.50 -22.42 28.14
CA HIS A 118 -14.64 -21.52 28.11
C HIS A 118 -14.92 -21.03 26.68
N ALA A 119 -13.89 -20.71 25.89
CA ALA A 119 -14.02 -20.30 24.50
C ALA A 119 -14.58 -21.44 23.62
N GLU A 120 -14.08 -22.67 23.76
CA GLU A 120 -14.58 -23.85 23.06
C GLU A 120 -16.06 -24.15 23.39
N LEU A 121 -16.43 -24.05 24.67
CA LEU A 121 -17.81 -24.25 25.10
C LEU A 121 -18.76 -23.19 24.52
N ALA A 122 -18.36 -21.93 24.59
CA ALA A 122 -19.15 -20.84 24.00
C ALA A 122 -19.27 -20.99 22.47
N TRP A 123 -18.19 -21.38 21.79
CA TRP A 123 -18.23 -21.66 20.36
C TRP A 123 -19.15 -22.82 20.00
N SER A 124 -19.25 -23.82 20.86
CA SER A 124 -20.21 -24.94 20.65
C SER A 124 -21.66 -24.49 20.68
N LEU A 125 -22.01 -23.47 21.46
CA LEU A 125 -23.36 -22.92 21.55
C LEU A 125 -23.87 -22.28 20.25
N ARG A 126 -22.99 -21.96 19.27
CA ARG A 126 -23.43 -21.49 17.94
C ARG A 126 -24.42 -22.45 17.27
N TYR A 127 -24.24 -23.76 17.48
CA TYR A 127 -25.14 -24.75 16.93
C TYR A 127 -26.59 -24.60 17.41
N VAL A 128 -26.83 -23.98 18.56
CA VAL A 128 -28.17 -23.70 19.05
C VAL A 128 -28.86 -22.69 18.15
N HIS A 129 -28.15 -21.60 17.79
CA HIS A 129 -28.67 -20.57 16.89
C HIS A 129 -28.93 -21.13 15.48
N GLU A 130 -28.00 -21.94 14.97
CA GLU A 130 -28.15 -22.61 13.68
C GLU A 130 -29.35 -23.58 13.67
N ALA A 131 -29.50 -24.38 14.73
CA ALA A 131 -30.58 -25.37 14.83
C ALA A 131 -31.97 -24.74 15.00
N LEU A 132 -32.03 -23.59 15.66
CA LEU A 132 -33.30 -22.89 15.91
C LEU A 132 -33.75 -22.00 14.76
N GLY A 133 -32.91 -21.81 13.72
CA GLY A 133 -33.22 -20.95 12.56
C GLY A 133 -33.49 -19.50 12.96
N ILE A 134 -32.82 -19.01 14.00
CA ILE A 134 -32.98 -17.63 14.46
C ILE A 134 -32.46 -16.72 13.37
N ASP A 135 -33.37 -15.95 12.81
CA ASP A 135 -33.04 -15.04 11.69
C ASP A 135 -32.07 -13.95 12.16
N ARG A 136 -30.92 -13.90 11.52
CA ARG A 136 -29.75 -13.05 11.86
C ARG A 136 -29.92 -11.63 11.35
N SER A 137 -31.04 -11.32 10.68
CA SER A 137 -31.24 -10.06 9.95
C SER A 137 -31.54 -8.83 10.84
N LEU A 138 -31.68 -9.02 12.16
CA LEU A 138 -32.18 -7.95 13.04
C LEU A 138 -31.12 -7.05 13.73
N THR A 139 -29.83 -7.27 13.47
CA THR A 139 -28.76 -6.48 14.16
C THR A 139 -27.84 -5.65 13.24
N THR A 140 -28.20 -5.50 11.97
CA THR A 140 -27.33 -4.85 10.96
C THR A 140 -27.49 -3.34 10.83
N GLU A 141 -27.95 -2.61 11.85
CA GLU A 141 -27.93 -1.13 11.80
C GLU A 141 -26.60 -0.50 12.22
N THR A 142 -25.58 -1.30 12.58
CA THR A 142 -24.29 -0.77 13.03
C THR A 142 -23.19 -1.02 12.01
N ARG A 143 -22.83 0.04 11.32
CA ARG A 143 -21.64 0.27 10.48
C ARG A 143 -21.26 -0.85 9.49
N PRO A 144 -21.50 -0.66 8.18
CA PRO A 144 -21.12 -1.61 7.13
C PRO A 144 -19.61 -1.82 6.97
N SER A 145 -18.79 -1.14 7.76
CA SER A 145 -17.32 -1.18 7.67
C SER A 145 -16.65 -2.29 8.50
N LEU A 146 -17.37 -2.95 9.43
CA LEU A 146 -16.79 -3.94 10.33
C LEU A 146 -17.34 -5.36 10.02
N VAL A 147 -16.87 -5.93 8.90
CA VAL A 147 -17.39 -7.21 8.38
C VAL A 147 -17.05 -8.39 9.30
N TRP A 148 -15.80 -8.47 9.77
CA TRP A 148 -15.33 -9.57 10.61
C TRP A 148 -15.88 -9.50 12.03
N SER A 149 -15.97 -8.31 12.59
CA SER A 149 -16.61 -8.06 13.88
C SER A 149 -18.11 -8.39 13.81
N ALA A 150 -18.79 -8.03 12.71
CA ALA A 150 -20.18 -8.40 12.47
C ALA A 150 -20.34 -9.91 12.32
N GLN A 151 -19.47 -10.61 11.60
CA GLN A 151 -19.49 -12.08 11.51
C GLN A 151 -19.34 -12.74 12.88
N LEU A 152 -18.49 -12.22 13.76
CA LEU A 152 -18.42 -12.71 15.12
C LEU A 152 -19.75 -12.54 15.87
N TYR A 153 -20.49 -11.45 15.65
CA TYR A 153 -21.83 -11.27 16.23
C TYR A 153 -22.81 -12.31 15.74
N ASP A 154 -22.80 -12.61 14.45
CA ASP A 154 -23.75 -13.53 13.84
C ASP A 154 -23.51 -14.99 14.22
N MET A 155 -22.32 -15.35 14.65
CA MET A 155 -21.94 -16.74 14.88
C MET A 155 -22.41 -17.33 16.21
N GLY A 156 -23.17 -16.66 17.06
CA GLY A 156 -23.58 -17.17 18.38
C GLY A 156 -22.38 -17.70 19.19
N GLY A 157 -22.29 -17.41 20.45
CA GLY A 157 -21.07 -17.72 21.23
C GLY A 157 -19.92 -16.72 21.05
N SER A 158 -20.14 -15.69 20.27
CA SER A 158 -19.19 -14.61 20.00
C SER A 158 -18.95 -13.68 21.20
N VAL A 159 -19.80 -13.73 22.21
CA VAL A 159 -19.75 -12.84 23.37
C VAL A 159 -18.39 -12.90 24.07
N ILE A 160 -17.78 -14.08 24.15
CA ILE A 160 -16.44 -14.24 24.73
C ILE A 160 -15.37 -13.58 23.85
N ALA A 161 -15.41 -13.82 22.55
CA ALA A 161 -14.46 -13.22 21.60
C ALA A 161 -14.53 -11.69 21.63
N GLN A 162 -15.74 -11.13 21.69
CA GLN A 162 -15.95 -9.69 21.78
C GLN A 162 -15.45 -9.11 23.11
N THR A 163 -15.74 -9.82 24.22
CA THR A 163 -15.24 -9.40 25.55
C THR A 163 -13.71 -9.42 25.56
N PHE A 164 -13.12 -10.48 25.01
CA PHE A 164 -11.69 -10.62 24.84
C PHE A 164 -11.10 -9.48 24.02
N LEU A 165 -11.63 -9.18 22.83
CA LEU A 165 -11.17 -8.09 21.98
C LEU A 165 -11.29 -6.72 22.66
N ALA A 166 -12.36 -6.50 23.44
CA ALA A 166 -12.56 -5.23 24.13
C ALA A 166 -11.53 -4.95 25.25
N SER A 167 -10.92 -6.00 25.81
CA SER A 167 -9.91 -5.90 26.88
C SER A 167 -8.47 -5.88 26.38
N ARG A 168 -8.24 -6.01 25.05
CA ARG A 168 -6.86 -6.14 24.54
C ARG A 168 -6.02 -4.89 24.73
N PRO A 169 -4.79 -5.04 25.28
CA PRO A 169 -3.86 -3.93 25.49
C PRO A 169 -3.59 -3.13 24.22
N VAL A 170 -3.45 -3.78 23.07
CA VAL A 170 -3.21 -3.12 21.79
C VAL A 170 -4.32 -2.12 21.42
N LEU A 171 -5.58 -2.38 21.83
CA LEU A 171 -6.75 -1.54 21.54
C LEU A 171 -7.06 -0.53 22.65
N THR A 172 -6.63 -0.80 23.89
CA THR A 172 -7.01 0.00 25.06
C THR A 172 -5.90 0.91 25.57
N SER A 173 -4.63 0.58 25.27
CA SER A 173 -3.48 1.37 25.66
C SER A 173 -3.30 2.57 24.72
N ARG A 174 -2.89 3.70 25.28
CA ARG A 174 -2.51 4.86 24.48
C ARG A 174 -1.25 4.53 23.66
N VAL A 175 -1.36 4.69 22.34
CA VAL A 175 -0.23 4.52 21.43
C VAL A 175 0.75 5.70 21.62
N PRO A 176 2.06 5.44 21.87
CA PRO A 176 3.03 6.49 22.19
C PRO A 176 3.64 7.16 20.95
N PHE A 177 2.93 7.14 19.81
CA PHE A 177 3.39 7.70 18.54
C PHE A 177 2.48 8.84 18.10
N SER A 178 3.09 9.95 17.68
CA SER A 178 2.38 11.11 17.12
C SER A 178 2.62 11.18 15.61
N PRO A 179 1.59 11.41 14.79
CA PRO A 179 1.78 11.67 13.35
C PRO A 179 2.71 12.85 13.08
N HIS A 180 2.71 13.86 13.96
CA HIS A 180 3.58 15.03 13.86
C HIS A 180 5.07 14.71 13.86
N ASP A 181 5.48 13.64 14.52
CA ASP A 181 6.89 13.22 14.57
C ASP A 181 7.41 12.72 13.20
N ALA A 182 6.50 12.46 12.25
CA ALA A 182 6.84 12.05 10.90
C ALA A 182 7.19 13.24 9.97
N LEU A 183 7.15 14.48 10.46
CA LEU A 183 7.61 15.67 9.75
C LEU A 183 8.87 16.21 10.43
N ASP A 184 9.89 16.50 9.64
CA ASP A 184 11.13 17.10 10.15
C ASP A 184 10.98 18.62 10.39
N ALA A 185 12.05 19.26 10.88
CA ALA A 185 12.08 20.71 11.12
C ALA A 185 11.89 21.55 9.83
N ASN A 186 12.09 20.96 8.66
CA ASN A 186 11.88 21.58 7.35
C ASN A 186 10.50 21.24 6.75
N LEU A 187 9.63 20.61 7.53
CA LEU A 187 8.31 20.11 7.10
C LEU A 187 8.41 19.06 5.96
N ALA A 188 9.55 18.38 5.82
CA ALA A 188 9.71 17.26 4.93
C ALA A 188 9.30 15.95 5.64
N PHE A 189 8.71 15.03 4.88
CA PHE A 189 8.28 13.74 5.44
C PHE A 189 9.47 12.84 5.78
N CYS A 190 9.41 12.22 6.95
CA CYS A 190 10.37 11.24 7.44
C CYS A 190 9.68 9.90 7.74
N ALA A 191 10.06 8.84 7.04
CA ALA A 191 9.47 7.52 7.20
C ALA A 191 9.85 6.79 8.52
N GLY A 192 10.84 7.29 9.27
CA GLY A 192 11.31 6.67 10.51
C GLY A 192 10.22 6.45 11.55
N PRO A 193 9.52 7.51 12.01
CA PRO A 193 8.46 7.40 13.01
C PRO A 193 7.28 6.52 12.57
N VAL A 194 6.90 6.54 11.29
CA VAL A 194 5.88 5.64 10.74
C VAL A 194 6.33 4.18 10.85
N ARG A 195 7.58 3.91 10.53
CA ARG A 195 8.16 2.56 10.64
C ARG A 195 8.21 2.07 12.08
N GLU A 196 8.55 2.92 13.03
CA GLU A 196 8.54 2.59 14.46
C GLU A 196 7.12 2.28 14.95
N PHE A 197 6.14 3.08 14.56
CA PHE A 197 4.72 2.83 14.84
C PHE A 197 4.27 1.47 14.30
N VAL A 198 4.58 1.16 13.04
CA VAL A 198 4.24 -0.12 12.41
C VAL A 198 4.93 -1.29 13.11
N GLN A 199 6.20 -1.17 13.47
CA GLN A 199 6.92 -2.20 14.21
C GLN A 199 6.31 -2.47 15.60
N TYR A 200 5.85 -1.42 16.27
CA TYR A 200 5.13 -1.56 17.53
C TYR A 200 3.83 -2.34 17.33
N LEU A 201 3.01 -1.97 16.34
CA LEU A 201 1.76 -2.67 16.02
C LEU A 201 2.02 -4.12 15.59
N GLU A 202 3.03 -4.38 14.74
CA GLU A 202 3.40 -5.71 14.27
C GLU A 202 3.71 -6.66 15.44
N ARG A 203 4.48 -6.19 16.43
CA ARG A 203 4.78 -6.96 17.65
C ARG A 203 3.55 -7.18 18.49
N ALA A 204 2.80 -6.11 18.78
CA ALA A 204 1.61 -6.20 19.62
C ALA A 204 0.55 -7.13 18.99
N VAL A 205 0.30 -7.01 17.70
CA VAL A 205 -0.65 -7.87 16.96
C VAL A 205 -0.15 -9.31 16.90
N SER A 206 1.16 -9.53 16.71
CA SER A 206 1.74 -10.88 16.72
C SER A 206 1.53 -11.59 18.06
N ASP A 207 1.79 -10.90 19.18
CA ASP A 207 1.61 -11.43 20.52
C ASP A 207 0.13 -11.76 20.79
N GLU A 208 -0.78 -10.87 20.39
CA GLU A 208 -2.22 -11.10 20.50
C GLU A 208 -2.71 -12.26 19.61
N CYS A 209 -2.21 -12.39 18.38
CA CYS A 209 -2.53 -13.49 17.49
C CYS A 209 -2.06 -14.84 18.07
N ALA A 210 -0.88 -14.90 18.70
CA ALA A 210 -0.38 -16.09 19.37
C ALA A 210 -1.31 -16.49 20.54
N LEU A 211 -1.77 -15.52 21.33
CA LEU A 211 -2.73 -15.76 22.40
C LEU A 211 -4.07 -16.23 21.85
N ILE A 212 -4.61 -15.59 20.80
CA ILE A 212 -5.86 -15.98 20.13
C ILE A 212 -5.78 -17.43 19.65
N GLN A 213 -4.68 -17.84 19.01
CA GLN A 213 -4.48 -19.21 18.53
C GLN A 213 -4.45 -20.24 19.65
N SER A 214 -3.99 -19.86 20.82
CA SER A 214 -3.94 -20.74 21.99
C SER A 214 -5.31 -20.90 22.67
N VAL A 215 -6.16 -19.88 22.60
CA VAL A 215 -7.44 -19.79 23.34
C VAL A 215 -8.64 -20.17 22.47
N PHE A 216 -8.71 -19.65 21.24
CA PHE A 216 -9.90 -19.77 20.40
C PHE A 216 -9.79 -20.90 19.37
N PRO A 217 -10.91 -21.56 19.01
CA PRO A 217 -10.92 -22.52 17.94
C PRO A 217 -10.51 -21.88 16.58
N PRO A 218 -9.75 -22.60 15.74
CA PRO A 218 -9.24 -22.04 14.47
C PRO A 218 -10.35 -21.69 13.47
N ALA A 219 -11.55 -22.25 13.63
CA ALA A 219 -12.70 -21.90 12.79
C ALA A 219 -13.37 -20.56 13.17
N GLN A 220 -12.95 -19.95 14.27
CA GLN A 220 -13.48 -18.65 14.71
C GLN A 220 -12.51 -17.53 14.28
N PRO A 221 -12.94 -16.59 13.44
CA PRO A 221 -12.04 -15.59 12.82
C PRO A 221 -11.71 -14.43 13.78
N VAL A 222 -11.31 -14.73 15.03
CA VAL A 222 -11.03 -13.72 16.06
C VAL A 222 -9.82 -12.86 15.69
N HIS A 223 -8.79 -13.44 15.05
CA HIS A 223 -7.62 -12.72 14.59
C HIS A 223 -7.94 -11.69 13.49
N MET A 224 -8.89 -12.01 12.58
CA MET A 224 -9.34 -11.05 11.57
C MET A 224 -10.16 -9.91 12.18
N ALA A 225 -11.01 -10.21 13.17
CA ALA A 225 -11.74 -9.18 13.89
C ALA A 225 -10.83 -8.30 14.77
N LEU A 226 -9.73 -8.86 15.30
CA LEU A 226 -8.68 -8.05 15.95
C LEU A 226 -8.02 -7.10 14.95
N LEU A 227 -7.58 -7.62 13.81
CA LEU A 227 -6.96 -6.81 12.76
C LEU A 227 -7.89 -5.70 12.29
N GLU A 228 -9.18 -6.03 12.06
CA GLU A 228 -10.18 -5.06 11.65
C GLU A 228 -10.28 -3.89 12.63
N ARG A 229 -10.29 -4.17 13.94
CA ARG A 229 -10.31 -3.13 14.96
C ARG A 229 -9.00 -2.35 15.03
N VAL A 230 -7.85 -3.01 14.95
CA VAL A 230 -6.54 -2.33 14.91
C VAL A 230 -6.47 -1.40 13.70
N VAL A 231 -6.90 -1.87 12.53
CA VAL A 231 -6.90 -1.04 11.30
C VAL A 231 -7.85 0.14 11.44
N HIS A 232 -9.07 -0.10 11.94
CA HIS A 232 -10.10 0.94 12.01
C HIS A 232 -9.85 1.95 13.15
N ASP A 233 -9.45 1.46 14.35
CA ASP A 233 -9.39 2.30 15.55
C ASP A 233 -8.00 2.95 15.74
N LEU A 234 -6.92 2.36 15.19
CA LEU A 234 -5.55 2.85 15.38
C LEU A 234 -4.88 3.30 14.08
N VAL A 235 -4.90 2.43 13.05
CA VAL A 235 -4.21 2.73 11.79
C VAL A 235 -4.92 3.86 11.04
N ALA A 236 -6.25 3.80 10.92
CA ALA A 236 -7.01 4.81 10.20
C ALA A 236 -6.88 6.20 10.85
N ASP A 237 -7.01 6.28 12.18
CA ASP A 237 -6.87 7.55 12.91
C ASP A 237 -5.45 8.13 12.75
N TYR A 238 -4.41 7.29 12.84
CA TYR A 238 -3.02 7.71 12.66
C TYR A 238 -2.77 8.20 11.22
N VAL A 239 -3.20 7.42 10.21
CA VAL A 239 -2.99 7.75 8.79
C VAL A 239 -3.73 9.01 8.39
N VAL A 240 -5.00 9.16 8.78
CA VAL A 240 -5.79 10.38 8.47
C VAL A 240 -5.11 11.62 9.05
N SER A 241 -4.67 11.55 10.31
CA SER A 241 -3.95 12.67 10.95
C SER A 241 -2.61 12.94 10.27
N LEU A 242 -1.83 11.90 9.93
CA LEU A 242 -0.56 12.02 9.21
C LEU A 242 -0.74 12.69 7.84
N LEU A 243 -1.72 12.23 7.06
CA LEU A 243 -1.97 12.78 5.73
C LEU A 243 -2.44 14.23 5.78
N GLN A 244 -3.23 14.59 6.79
CA GLN A 244 -3.65 15.97 7.01
C GLN A 244 -2.45 16.87 7.33
N GLU A 245 -1.61 16.50 8.30
CA GLU A 245 -0.42 17.27 8.69
C GLU A 245 0.58 17.39 7.54
N ALA A 246 0.83 16.29 6.81
CA ALA A 246 1.70 16.29 5.66
C ALA A 246 1.18 17.19 4.53
N ARG A 247 -0.15 17.24 4.32
CA ARG A 247 -0.79 18.12 3.34
C ARG A 247 -0.65 19.60 3.70
N GLU A 248 -0.75 19.93 4.97
CA GLU A 248 -0.55 21.29 5.47
C GLU A 248 0.92 21.73 5.31
N ALA A 249 1.86 20.78 5.38
CA ALA A 249 3.28 21.03 5.21
C ALA A 249 3.65 21.28 3.74
N SER A 250 3.42 20.32 2.84
CA SER A 250 3.66 20.45 1.40
C SER A 250 2.98 19.33 0.60
N ALA A 251 2.82 19.57 -0.72
CA ALA A 251 2.33 18.53 -1.63
C ALA A 251 3.27 17.32 -1.69
N GLU A 252 4.58 17.54 -1.67
CA GLU A 252 5.59 16.47 -1.69
C GLU A 252 5.57 15.64 -0.41
N ALA A 253 5.50 16.29 0.76
CA ALA A 253 5.36 15.60 2.03
C ALA A 253 4.09 14.72 2.08
N TYR A 254 2.97 15.21 1.55
CA TYR A 254 1.74 14.42 1.44
C TYR A 254 1.91 13.20 0.55
N LEU A 255 2.51 13.36 -0.63
CA LEU A 255 2.71 12.28 -1.59
C LEU A 255 3.63 11.19 -1.01
N ASP A 256 4.70 11.58 -0.35
CA ASP A 256 5.63 10.65 0.29
C ASP A 256 5.00 9.98 1.53
N ALA A 257 4.27 10.72 2.36
CA ALA A 257 3.56 10.20 3.51
C ALA A 257 2.51 9.14 3.11
N PHE A 258 1.74 9.40 2.04
CA PHE A 258 0.75 8.46 1.52
C PHE A 258 1.39 7.14 1.12
N VAL A 259 2.41 7.18 0.26
CA VAL A 259 3.06 5.99 -0.29
C VAL A 259 3.79 5.20 0.80
N GLN A 260 4.60 5.89 1.60
CA GLN A 260 5.43 5.23 2.60
C GLN A 260 4.58 4.63 3.73
N SER A 261 3.53 5.33 4.18
CA SER A 261 2.62 4.77 5.19
C SER A 261 1.88 3.53 4.66
N CYS A 262 1.40 3.55 3.40
CA CYS A 262 0.77 2.40 2.77
C CYS A 262 1.72 1.19 2.71
N VAL A 263 2.93 1.38 2.20
CA VAL A 263 3.93 0.31 2.04
C VAL A 263 4.38 -0.26 3.40
N GLU A 264 4.63 0.59 4.38
CA GLU A 264 5.06 0.13 5.72
C GLU A 264 3.93 -0.62 6.44
N MET A 265 2.67 -0.17 6.34
CA MET A 265 1.54 -0.84 7.01
C MET A 265 1.27 -2.25 6.48
N GLN A 266 1.66 -2.58 5.25
CA GLN A 266 1.59 -3.95 4.72
C GLN A 266 2.41 -4.96 5.55
N ARG A 267 3.29 -4.48 6.41
CA ARG A 267 4.05 -5.35 7.34
C ARG A 267 3.16 -6.04 8.36
N LEU A 268 2.01 -5.46 8.71
CA LEU A 268 1.03 -6.11 9.59
C LEU A 268 0.54 -7.44 9.02
N CYS A 269 0.48 -7.56 7.68
CA CYS A 269 0.10 -8.79 6.99
C CYS A 269 1.23 -9.84 6.94
N ARG A 270 2.43 -9.55 7.48
CA ARG A 270 3.53 -10.53 7.61
C ARG A 270 3.40 -11.41 8.84
N VAL A 271 2.53 -11.06 9.77
CA VAL A 271 2.18 -11.92 10.91
C VAL A 271 1.59 -13.22 10.36
N PRO A 272 2.11 -14.41 10.71
CA PRO A 272 1.70 -15.67 10.07
C PRO A 272 0.20 -15.98 10.14
N ALA A 273 -0.48 -15.48 11.18
CA ALA A 273 -1.93 -15.63 11.32
C ALA A 273 -2.75 -14.71 10.39
N LEU A 274 -2.11 -13.70 9.80
CA LEU A 274 -2.72 -12.64 9.01
C LEU A 274 -2.18 -12.58 7.56
N ASP A 275 -1.38 -13.57 7.14
CA ASP A 275 -0.89 -13.65 5.76
C ASP A 275 -1.97 -14.19 4.82
N THR A 276 -3.04 -13.42 4.69
CA THR A 276 -4.18 -13.71 3.81
C THR A 276 -4.48 -12.53 2.91
N GLU A 277 -5.16 -12.79 1.79
CA GLU A 277 -5.59 -11.75 0.86
C GLU A 277 -6.61 -10.80 1.51
N GLU A 278 -7.50 -11.36 2.35
CA GLU A 278 -8.49 -10.60 3.09
C GLU A 278 -7.85 -9.62 4.08
N ALA A 279 -6.77 -10.03 4.74
CA ALA A 279 -6.04 -9.16 5.67
C ALA A 279 -5.35 -8.01 4.92
N ARG A 280 -4.76 -8.28 3.76
CA ARG A 280 -4.17 -7.25 2.90
C ARG A 280 -5.21 -6.26 2.40
N ALA A 281 -6.35 -6.76 1.90
CA ALA A 281 -7.46 -5.93 1.46
C ALA A 281 -8.00 -5.04 2.61
N LEU A 282 -8.05 -5.57 3.82
CA LEU A 282 -8.49 -4.83 5.00
C LEU A 282 -7.52 -3.70 5.35
N VAL A 283 -6.23 -3.96 5.35
CA VAL A 283 -5.20 -2.93 5.58
C VAL A 283 -5.27 -1.86 4.50
N ASP A 284 -5.34 -2.23 3.22
CA ASP A 284 -5.40 -1.29 2.09
C ASP A 284 -6.67 -0.42 2.08
N SER A 285 -7.76 -0.88 2.71
CA SER A 285 -9.02 -0.15 2.75
C SER A 285 -8.90 1.27 3.31
N VAL A 286 -7.91 1.52 4.18
CA VAL A 286 -7.63 2.85 4.74
C VAL A 286 -7.26 3.84 3.64
N TRP A 287 -6.41 3.43 2.68
CA TRP A 287 -5.93 4.30 1.60
C TRP A 287 -6.87 4.38 0.41
N LEU A 288 -7.76 3.39 0.22
CA LEU A 288 -8.72 3.36 -0.89
C LEU A 288 -9.64 4.59 -0.89
N THR A 289 -9.95 5.16 0.27
CA THR A 289 -10.76 6.36 0.38
C THR A 289 -10.04 7.63 -0.06
N HIS A 290 -8.70 7.62 -0.09
CA HIS A 290 -7.86 8.78 -0.38
C HIS A 290 -7.09 8.63 -1.71
N VAL A 291 -7.11 7.46 -2.35
CA VAL A 291 -6.28 7.17 -3.52
C VAL A 291 -6.58 8.06 -4.73
N ASP A 292 -7.83 8.42 -4.95
CA ASP A 292 -8.21 9.28 -6.09
C ASP A 292 -7.66 10.70 -5.89
N GLU A 293 -7.72 11.22 -4.67
CA GLU A 293 -7.12 12.51 -4.32
C GLU A 293 -5.59 12.46 -4.45
N TYR A 294 -4.96 11.38 -3.97
CA TYR A 294 -3.54 11.16 -4.11
C TYR A 294 -3.11 11.18 -5.59
N ILE A 295 -3.80 10.42 -6.47
CA ILE A 295 -3.47 10.36 -7.89
C ILE A 295 -3.60 11.74 -8.55
N GLN A 296 -4.65 12.49 -8.23
CA GLN A 296 -4.83 13.85 -8.74
C GLN A 296 -3.70 14.77 -8.27
N MET A 297 -3.29 14.69 -7.01
CA MET A 297 -2.18 15.48 -6.48
C MET A 297 -0.83 15.07 -7.09
N GLU A 298 -0.57 13.78 -7.29
CA GLU A 298 0.64 13.27 -7.92
C GLU A 298 0.78 13.80 -9.36
N LEU A 299 -0.27 13.67 -10.16
CA LEU A 299 -0.26 14.16 -11.54
C LEU A 299 -0.18 15.69 -11.61
N ALA A 300 -0.84 16.41 -10.69
CA ALA A 300 -0.75 17.86 -10.62
C ALA A 300 0.65 18.33 -10.16
N TRP A 301 1.27 17.60 -9.22
CA TRP A 301 2.64 17.85 -8.78
C TRP A 301 3.62 17.66 -9.94
N GLN A 302 3.52 16.55 -10.65
CA GLN A 302 4.35 16.27 -11.81
C GLN A 302 4.18 17.35 -12.88
N HIS A 303 2.94 17.68 -13.27
CA HIS A 303 2.65 18.71 -14.27
C HIS A 303 3.28 20.05 -13.92
N ARG A 304 3.14 20.48 -12.66
CA ARG A 304 3.73 21.73 -12.18
C ARG A 304 5.25 21.74 -12.34
N HIS A 305 5.91 20.66 -11.91
CA HIS A 305 7.37 20.57 -11.99
C HIS A 305 7.87 20.47 -13.43
N LEU A 306 7.17 19.74 -14.32
CA LEU A 306 7.49 19.72 -15.74
C LEU A 306 7.39 21.13 -16.33
N LYS A 307 6.35 21.86 -15.99
CA LYS A 307 6.18 23.25 -16.42
C LYS A 307 7.25 24.17 -15.84
N ASP A 308 7.57 24.05 -14.55
CA ASP A 308 8.61 24.85 -13.90
C ASP A 308 9.98 24.65 -14.59
N VAL A 309 10.30 23.42 -15.00
CA VAL A 309 11.52 23.10 -15.77
C VAL A 309 11.51 23.79 -17.13
N CYS A 310 10.39 23.74 -17.86
CA CYS A 310 10.24 24.44 -19.15
C CYS A 310 10.31 25.96 -18.99
N ASP A 311 9.61 26.51 -17.99
CA ASP A 311 9.62 27.96 -17.72
C ASP A 311 11.03 28.45 -17.29
N GLN A 312 11.79 27.64 -16.58
CA GLN A 312 13.17 27.97 -16.22
C GLN A 312 14.05 27.99 -17.47
N TRP A 313 13.95 26.97 -18.32
CA TRP A 313 14.67 26.92 -19.59
C TRP A 313 14.34 28.14 -20.48
N LEU A 314 13.07 28.53 -20.59
CA LEU A 314 12.65 29.72 -21.35
C LEU A 314 13.27 31.01 -20.78
N ARG A 315 13.30 31.18 -19.47
CA ARG A 315 13.96 32.33 -18.81
C ARG A 315 15.47 32.36 -19.04
N ASP A 316 16.11 31.19 -19.07
CA ASP A 316 17.54 31.10 -19.33
C ASP A 316 17.84 31.39 -20.79
N LEU A 317 16.99 30.93 -21.72
CA LEU A 317 17.06 31.25 -23.12
C LEU A 317 16.90 32.75 -23.35
N ASP A 318 15.91 33.40 -22.74
CA ASP A 318 15.68 34.84 -22.86
C ASP A 318 16.85 35.65 -22.32
N ARG A 319 17.46 35.26 -21.18
CA ARG A 319 18.67 35.85 -20.64
C ARG A 319 19.85 35.72 -21.61
N MET A 320 20.03 34.55 -22.23
CA MET A 320 21.11 34.35 -23.22
C MET A 320 20.90 35.20 -24.47
N LEU A 321 19.66 35.35 -24.94
CA LEU A 321 19.33 36.18 -26.07
C LEU A 321 19.67 37.68 -25.81
N HIS A 322 19.27 38.20 -24.66
CA HIS A 322 19.49 39.59 -24.29
C HIS A 322 20.97 39.90 -23.91
N SER A 323 21.70 38.93 -23.36
CA SER A 323 23.13 39.10 -23.07
C SER A 323 23.97 39.13 -24.34
N SER A 324 23.58 38.40 -25.38
CA SER A 324 24.29 38.40 -26.66
C SER A 324 24.16 39.72 -27.42
N GLU A 325 23.08 40.47 -27.21
CA GLU A 325 22.94 41.83 -27.75
C GLU A 325 23.86 42.85 -27.06
N ALA A 326 24.19 42.62 -25.78
CA ALA A 326 25.06 43.47 -24.98
C ALA A 326 26.58 43.16 -25.16
N GLU A 327 26.93 41.93 -25.54
CA GLU A 327 28.32 41.43 -25.61
C GLU A 327 28.84 41.18 -27.02
N SER A 328 28.35 41.90 -28.05
CA SER A 328 28.95 41.82 -29.39
C SER A 328 30.43 42.22 -29.47
N SER A 329 31.14 42.36 -28.33
CA SER A 329 32.56 42.76 -28.25
C SER A 329 33.49 41.82 -27.44
N SER A 330 33.05 40.66 -26.93
CA SER A 330 33.98 39.77 -26.17
C SER A 330 33.69 38.29 -26.41
N LEU A 331 34.50 37.68 -27.27
CA LEU A 331 34.54 36.25 -27.59
C LEU A 331 35.34 35.48 -26.54
N ALA A 332 34.69 34.65 -25.72
CA ALA A 332 35.35 33.57 -24.99
C ALA A 332 34.75 32.21 -25.37
N PRO A 333 35.57 31.18 -25.67
CA PRO A 333 35.06 29.87 -26.13
C PRO A 333 34.53 29.05 -24.95
N HIS A 334 33.32 28.52 -25.08
CA HIS A 334 32.77 27.52 -24.15
C HIS A 334 33.69 26.30 -24.08
N SER A 335 34.08 25.93 -22.87
CA SER A 335 35.14 24.98 -22.62
C SER A 335 34.71 23.54 -22.87
N ALA A 336 35.61 22.70 -23.38
CA ALA A 336 35.43 21.25 -23.52
C ALA A 336 35.11 20.55 -22.19
N ALA A 337 35.24 21.24 -21.05
CA ALA A 337 34.87 20.76 -19.72
C ALA A 337 33.32 20.66 -19.53
N GLU A 338 32.53 21.60 -20.11
CA GLU A 338 31.07 21.57 -20.01
C GLU A 338 30.46 20.40 -20.79
N LYS A 339 31.02 20.08 -21.97
CA LYS A 339 30.60 18.92 -22.77
C LYS A 339 30.89 17.58 -22.06
N ARG A 340 32.00 17.50 -21.31
CA ARG A 340 32.33 16.31 -20.50
C ARG A 340 31.43 16.17 -19.27
N SER A 341 31.07 17.28 -18.61
CA SER A 341 30.14 17.31 -17.48
C SER A 341 28.75 16.85 -17.92
N PHE A 342 28.29 17.31 -19.09
CA PHE A 342 27.02 16.91 -19.68
C PHE A 342 26.94 15.39 -19.93
N MET A 343 27.93 14.81 -20.62
CA MET A 343 27.95 13.37 -20.91
C MET A 343 28.05 12.53 -19.64
N ALA A 344 28.72 13.01 -18.60
CA ALA A 344 28.78 12.36 -17.30
C ALA A 344 27.41 12.42 -16.58
N SER A 345 26.74 13.56 -16.60
CA SER A 345 25.37 13.71 -16.05
C SER A 345 24.36 12.86 -16.81
N PHE A 346 24.45 12.82 -18.13
CA PHE A 346 23.59 11.99 -18.99
C PHE A 346 23.77 10.50 -18.69
N LYS A 347 25.03 10.01 -18.66
CA LYS A 347 25.35 8.63 -18.29
C LYS A 347 24.87 8.31 -16.87
N HIS A 348 25.03 9.20 -15.91
CA HIS A 348 24.58 9.02 -14.54
C HIS A 348 23.04 9.02 -14.41
N ALA A 349 22.34 9.86 -15.16
CA ALA A 349 20.87 9.90 -15.17
C ALA A 349 20.27 8.64 -15.82
N LEU A 350 20.88 8.11 -16.89
CA LEU A 350 20.44 6.89 -17.56
C LEU A 350 20.85 5.61 -16.82
N LEU A 351 22.02 5.60 -16.15
CA LEU A 351 22.57 4.41 -15.50
C LEU A 351 22.15 4.27 -14.04
N ARG A 352 21.46 5.25 -13.44
CA ARG A 352 20.88 5.04 -12.11
C ARG A 352 19.82 3.96 -12.20
N PRO A 353 20.04 2.76 -11.60
CA PRO A 353 18.97 1.78 -11.50
C PRO A 353 17.85 2.43 -10.70
N ALA A 354 16.60 2.25 -11.15
CA ALA A 354 15.44 2.56 -10.33
C ALA A 354 15.70 1.94 -8.96
N VAL A 355 15.82 2.77 -7.93
CA VAL A 355 16.07 2.29 -6.57
C VAL A 355 14.86 1.45 -6.20
N ARG A 356 15.03 0.13 -6.36
CA ARG A 356 14.08 -0.83 -5.84
C ARG A 356 14.10 -0.61 -4.34
N VAL A 357 13.01 -0.14 -3.77
CA VAL A 357 12.81 -0.13 -2.32
C VAL A 357 12.91 -1.58 -1.89
N GLN A 358 14.09 -2.00 -1.46
CA GLN A 358 14.26 -3.35 -0.93
C GLN A 358 13.53 -3.38 0.41
N PRO A 359 12.62 -4.33 0.61
CA PRO A 359 12.15 -4.62 1.96
C PRO A 359 13.38 -5.04 2.76
N ALA A 360 13.64 -4.35 3.87
CA ALA A 360 14.76 -4.61 4.75
C ALA A 360 14.75 -6.09 5.14
N SER A 361 15.72 -6.85 4.61
CA SER A 361 16.00 -8.20 5.06
C SER A 361 16.43 -8.13 6.52
N SER A 362 15.79 -8.95 7.34
CA SER A 362 16.10 -9.17 8.74
C SER A 362 17.57 -9.58 8.89
N GLY A 363 18.42 -8.63 9.26
CA GLY A 363 19.77 -8.88 9.74
C GLY A 363 19.73 -9.00 11.25
N GLU A 364 20.13 -10.15 11.77
CA GLU A 364 20.32 -10.41 13.19
C GLU A 364 21.30 -9.41 13.82
N PRO A 365 21.11 -8.98 15.08
CA PRO A 365 22.05 -8.12 15.76
C PRO A 365 23.20 -8.96 16.36
N SER A 366 24.36 -8.90 15.75
CA SER A 366 25.59 -9.30 16.43
C SER A 366 26.13 -8.12 17.24
N SER A 367 26.15 -8.34 18.54
CA SER A 367 26.77 -7.49 19.56
C SER A 367 28.27 -7.34 19.34
N SER A 368 28.80 -6.13 19.40
CA SER A 368 29.87 -5.74 20.33
C SER A 368 30.53 -4.40 19.99
N SER A 369 30.66 -3.63 21.07
CA SER A 369 31.71 -2.69 21.45
C SER A 369 31.90 -1.36 20.72
N GLN A 370 31.65 -0.35 21.54
CA GLN A 370 32.18 1.03 21.57
C GLN A 370 33.64 1.15 21.13
N GLN A 371 33.97 2.20 20.37
CA GLN A 371 35.06 3.11 20.72
C GLN A 371 35.13 4.29 19.74
N GLU A 372 34.94 5.45 20.33
CA GLU A 372 35.63 6.72 20.22
C GLU A 372 36.13 7.28 18.87
N ALA A 373 35.76 8.54 18.72
CA ALA A 373 36.22 9.54 17.77
C ALA A 373 37.74 9.65 17.67
N ARG A 374 38.25 9.88 16.46
CA ARG A 374 39.27 10.93 16.21
C ARG A 374 39.48 11.20 14.73
N GLU A 375 39.66 12.49 14.47
CA GLU A 375 40.04 13.15 13.24
C GLU A 375 41.30 12.52 12.59
N GLY A 376 41.41 12.65 11.26
CA GLY A 376 42.66 12.43 10.56
C GLY A 376 42.53 12.37 9.03
N TYR A 377 42.82 13.48 8.44
CA TYR A 377 43.15 13.65 7.02
C TYR A 377 44.35 12.79 6.60
N VAL A 378 44.46 12.53 5.27
CA VAL A 378 45.65 12.17 4.45
C VAL A 378 45.73 10.72 3.94
N GLY A 379 45.84 10.62 2.63
CA GLY A 379 46.69 9.68 1.93
C GLY A 379 46.07 8.77 0.88
N LEU A 380 46.23 9.14 -0.36
CA LEU A 380 46.26 8.24 -1.51
C LEU A 380 47.23 7.07 -1.30
N GLN A 381 46.87 5.86 -1.70
CA GLN A 381 47.73 5.02 -2.57
C GLN A 381 47.08 3.65 -2.85
N ASP A 382 46.98 3.36 -4.12
CA ASP A 382 47.14 2.14 -4.89
C ASP A 382 46.86 0.76 -4.26
N ALA A 383 45.96 0.02 -4.90
CA ALA A 383 46.27 -1.32 -5.44
C ALA A 383 45.12 -1.91 -6.30
N PRO A 384 45.44 -2.79 -7.25
CA PRO A 384 44.66 -3.07 -8.46
C PRO A 384 43.82 -4.34 -8.30
N GLY A 385 42.60 -4.32 -8.81
CA GLY A 385 41.78 -5.52 -8.96
C GLY A 385 41.10 -5.49 -10.32
N GLY A 386 41.47 -6.43 -11.18
CA GLY A 386 41.06 -6.53 -12.57
C GLY A 386 39.54 -6.65 -12.70
N MET A 387 39.02 -5.90 -13.62
CA MET A 387 37.69 -6.05 -14.20
C MET A 387 37.87 -6.34 -15.70
N ASP A 388 37.12 -7.32 -16.16
CA ASP A 388 37.14 -7.84 -17.53
C ASP A 388 36.91 -6.74 -18.57
N GLU A 389 37.88 -6.58 -19.46
CA GLU A 389 37.92 -5.63 -20.58
C GLU A 389 37.01 -6.01 -21.78
N LYS A 390 35.94 -6.78 -21.60
CA LYS A 390 35.13 -7.23 -22.74
C LYS A 390 33.85 -6.45 -23.01
N ASP A 391 33.40 -5.62 -22.07
CA ASP A 391 32.15 -4.86 -22.24
C ASP A 391 32.37 -3.41 -22.74
N GLU A 392 33.63 -2.96 -22.92
CA GLU A 392 33.93 -1.59 -23.35
C GLU A 392 33.98 -1.40 -24.89
N GLU A 393 34.07 -2.47 -25.68
CA GLU A 393 34.21 -2.34 -27.15
C GLU A 393 32.86 -2.07 -27.86
N GLU A 394 31.71 -2.48 -27.32
CA GLU A 394 30.40 -2.15 -27.91
C GLU A 394 29.95 -0.71 -27.59
N ASP A 395 30.34 -0.15 -26.45
CA ASP A 395 30.02 1.24 -26.07
C ASP A 395 30.88 2.27 -26.87
N GLU A 396 32.06 1.89 -27.35
CA GLU A 396 32.91 2.76 -28.15
C GLU A 396 32.41 2.94 -29.58
N ALA A 397 31.68 1.99 -30.12
CA ALA A 397 31.10 2.10 -31.46
C ALA A 397 29.95 3.12 -31.53
N VAL A 398 29.16 3.27 -30.47
CA VAL A 398 28.10 4.30 -30.38
C VAL A 398 28.72 5.70 -30.14
N LEU A 399 29.86 5.76 -29.46
CA LEU A 399 30.58 7.02 -29.19
C LEU A 399 31.40 7.52 -30.38
N SER A 400 31.74 6.65 -31.35
CA SER A 400 32.55 7.05 -32.52
C SER A 400 31.79 7.91 -33.51
N TYR A 401 30.45 7.81 -33.55
CA TYR A 401 29.60 8.67 -34.37
C TYR A 401 29.55 10.14 -33.87
N ALA A 402 29.86 10.39 -32.62
CA ALA A 402 29.87 11.74 -32.04
C ALA A 402 31.19 12.51 -32.23
N ARG A 403 32.17 11.91 -32.96
CA ARG A 403 33.50 12.48 -33.07
C ARG A 403 33.81 13.08 -34.45
N ALA A 404 32.84 13.83 -35.00
CA ALA A 404 33.17 14.75 -36.08
C ALA A 404 33.84 16.03 -35.51
N PRO A 405 34.91 16.56 -36.11
CA PRO A 405 35.55 17.79 -35.63
C PRO A 405 34.55 18.93 -35.76
N ALA A 406 34.21 19.56 -34.66
CA ALA A 406 33.30 20.69 -34.63
C ALA A 406 33.84 21.82 -35.52
N PRO A 407 33.05 22.30 -36.51
CA PRO A 407 33.38 23.52 -37.22
C PRO A 407 33.32 24.69 -36.22
N ARG A 408 34.39 25.51 -36.22
CA ARG A 408 34.42 26.72 -35.42
C ARG A 408 33.43 27.73 -36.01
N ARG A 409 32.50 28.23 -35.12
CA ARG A 409 31.68 29.45 -35.23
C ARG A 409 30.24 29.29 -35.71
N ALA A 410 29.34 29.79 -34.99
CA ALA A 410 28.82 31.10 -34.63
C ALA A 410 27.85 30.94 -33.44
N PRO A 411 27.65 31.85 -32.50
CA PRO A 411 26.54 31.81 -31.57
C PRO A 411 25.28 32.16 -32.35
N SER A 412 24.69 31.19 -33.00
CA SER A 412 23.37 31.38 -33.54
C SER A 412 22.40 31.02 -32.42
N ASN A 413 21.51 31.93 -32.10
CA ASN A 413 20.40 31.77 -31.14
C ASN A 413 19.59 30.50 -31.34
N MET A 414 19.71 29.82 -32.49
CA MET A 414 19.03 28.59 -32.82
C MET A 414 19.54 27.37 -32.03
N ALA A 415 20.85 27.25 -31.75
CA ALA A 415 21.40 26.08 -31.07
C ALA A 415 20.91 25.94 -29.62
N SER A 416 20.41 27.03 -29.01
CA SER A 416 19.82 27.04 -27.66
C SER A 416 18.31 26.83 -27.62
N LEU A 417 17.65 26.71 -28.80
CA LEU A 417 16.19 26.50 -28.88
C LEU A 417 15.74 25.12 -28.41
N LEU A 418 16.63 24.15 -28.32
CA LEU A 418 16.41 22.86 -27.67
C LEU A 418 17.55 22.57 -26.70
N ASN A 419 17.24 22.00 -25.55
CA ASN A 419 18.23 21.62 -24.55
C ASN A 419 17.97 20.18 -24.06
N VAL A 420 18.95 19.31 -24.21
CA VAL A 420 18.88 17.93 -23.74
C VAL A 420 18.85 17.86 -22.21
N GLU A 421 19.50 18.80 -21.49
CA GLU A 421 19.47 18.85 -20.02
C GLU A 421 18.05 19.06 -19.50
N THR A 422 17.31 19.99 -20.11
CA THR A 422 15.87 20.21 -19.81
C THR A 422 15.07 18.94 -19.97
N ALA A 423 15.28 18.20 -21.08
CA ALA A 423 14.60 16.92 -21.30
C ALA A 423 15.00 15.86 -20.26
N VAL A 424 16.26 15.80 -19.84
CA VAL A 424 16.75 14.93 -18.76
C VAL A 424 16.09 15.27 -17.42
N ASP A 425 15.96 16.54 -17.09
CA ASP A 425 15.30 16.98 -15.86
C ASP A 425 13.82 16.62 -15.84
N MET A 426 13.12 16.78 -16.97
CA MET A 426 11.72 16.34 -17.12
C MET A 426 11.57 14.83 -16.90
N VAL A 427 12.48 14.02 -17.48
CA VAL A 427 12.50 12.56 -17.26
C VAL A 427 12.77 12.22 -15.79
N ASN A 428 13.69 12.94 -15.14
CA ASN A 428 14.00 12.69 -13.73
C ASN A 428 12.83 13.03 -12.80
N MET A 429 12.11 14.14 -13.06
CA MET A 429 10.88 14.48 -12.31
C MET A 429 9.79 13.39 -12.48
N THR A 430 9.58 12.95 -13.72
CA THR A 430 8.63 11.87 -13.99
C THR A 430 9.03 10.55 -13.32
N ARG A 431 10.36 10.27 -13.27
CA ARG A 431 10.87 9.07 -12.57
C ARG A 431 10.51 9.07 -11.09
N VAL A 432 10.54 10.21 -10.42
CA VAL A 432 10.13 10.33 -9.01
C VAL A 432 8.65 9.97 -8.85
N SER A 433 7.77 10.50 -9.69
CA SER A 433 6.35 10.14 -9.69
C SER A 433 6.13 8.65 -9.98
N LEU A 434 6.81 8.10 -10.98
CA LEU A 434 6.70 6.67 -11.29
C LEU A 434 7.20 5.77 -10.18
N GLN A 435 8.24 6.15 -9.42
CA GLN A 435 8.73 5.39 -8.28
C GLN A 435 7.69 5.34 -7.15
N ARG A 436 7.01 6.46 -6.85
CA ARG A 436 5.93 6.50 -5.88
C ARG A 436 4.74 5.64 -6.32
N LEU A 437 4.31 5.78 -7.55
CA LEU A 437 3.20 4.99 -8.13
C LEU A 437 3.54 3.50 -8.21
N ASP A 438 4.79 3.13 -8.54
CA ASP A 438 5.22 1.72 -8.58
C ASP A 438 5.22 1.08 -7.19
N ALA A 439 5.59 1.82 -6.16
CA ALA A 439 5.49 1.33 -4.79
C ALA A 439 4.05 0.98 -4.39
N LEU A 440 3.07 1.80 -4.81
CA LEU A 440 1.64 1.50 -4.61
C LEU A 440 1.16 0.33 -5.48
N ARG A 441 1.66 0.18 -6.69
CA ARG A 441 1.32 -0.93 -7.58
C ARG A 441 1.70 -2.30 -6.97
N GLN A 442 2.70 -2.34 -6.11
CA GLN A 442 3.15 -3.55 -5.42
C GLN A 442 2.27 -3.95 -4.22
N THR A 443 1.27 -3.16 -3.88
CA THR A 443 0.30 -3.43 -2.83
C THR A 443 -0.87 -4.30 -3.33
N HIS A 444 -2.02 -4.23 -2.70
CA HIS A 444 -3.20 -5.00 -3.07
C HIS A 444 -3.74 -4.65 -4.47
N THR A 445 -4.42 -5.60 -5.12
CA THR A 445 -4.88 -5.52 -6.52
C THR A 445 -5.69 -4.27 -6.88
N GLU A 446 -6.51 -3.74 -5.97
CA GLU A 446 -7.34 -2.56 -6.25
C GLU A 446 -6.51 -1.27 -6.30
N LEU A 447 -5.63 -1.04 -5.31
CA LEU A 447 -4.66 0.06 -5.35
C LEU A 447 -3.70 -0.09 -6.52
N SER A 448 -3.21 -1.31 -6.77
CA SER A 448 -2.33 -1.63 -7.89
C SER A 448 -2.91 -1.24 -9.24
N GLY A 449 -4.19 -1.55 -9.50
CA GLY A 449 -4.85 -1.19 -10.76
C GLY A 449 -4.96 0.32 -10.96
N ARG A 450 -5.29 1.07 -9.91
CA ARG A 450 -5.38 2.55 -9.96
C ARG A 450 -4.00 3.18 -10.14
N ALA A 451 -2.99 2.70 -9.41
CA ALA A 451 -1.61 3.17 -9.55
C ALA A 451 -1.05 2.90 -10.94
N GLN A 452 -1.34 1.74 -11.55
CA GLN A 452 -0.95 1.43 -12.92
C GLN A 452 -1.56 2.39 -13.94
N ALA A 453 -2.84 2.70 -13.82
CA ALA A 453 -3.49 3.69 -14.68
C ALA A 453 -2.85 5.08 -14.54
N ALA A 454 -2.49 5.47 -13.31
CA ALA A 454 -1.80 6.73 -13.03
C ALA A 454 -0.37 6.76 -13.62
N CYS A 455 0.37 5.64 -13.60
CA CYS A 455 1.68 5.54 -14.26
C CYS A 455 1.58 5.85 -15.76
N ILE A 456 0.56 5.30 -16.44
CA ILE A 456 0.33 5.57 -17.86
C ILE A 456 0.04 7.06 -18.07
N GLN A 457 -0.81 7.66 -17.24
CA GLN A 457 -1.13 9.10 -17.33
C GLN A 457 0.12 9.97 -17.10
N ALA A 458 0.96 9.62 -16.13
CA ALA A 458 2.22 10.31 -15.85
C ALA A 458 3.17 10.28 -17.05
N LEU A 459 3.26 9.14 -17.75
CA LEU A 459 4.07 9.01 -18.97
C LEU A 459 3.50 9.81 -20.13
N VAL A 460 2.19 9.78 -20.35
CA VAL A 460 1.52 10.59 -21.38
C VAL A 460 1.75 12.08 -21.12
N GLN A 461 1.67 12.50 -19.87
CA GLN A 461 1.92 13.88 -19.47
C GLN A 461 3.37 14.31 -19.73
N LEU A 462 4.36 13.46 -19.40
CA LEU A 462 5.76 13.72 -19.77
C LEU A 462 5.91 13.92 -21.27
N TYR A 463 5.29 13.02 -22.06
CA TYR A 463 5.41 13.05 -23.51
C TYR A 463 4.78 14.33 -24.10
N ALA A 464 3.60 14.69 -23.60
CA ALA A 464 2.90 15.91 -24.02
C ALA A 464 3.72 17.17 -23.66
N SER A 465 4.17 17.30 -22.42
CA SER A 465 4.99 18.46 -22.01
C SER A 465 6.31 18.55 -22.78
N LEU A 466 6.99 17.43 -22.99
CA LEU A 466 8.24 17.41 -23.76
C LEU A 466 8.02 17.83 -25.21
N ASN A 467 6.95 17.33 -25.86
CA ASN A 467 6.63 17.67 -27.23
C ASN A 467 6.10 19.11 -27.36
N ASP A 468 5.05 19.44 -26.62
CA ASP A 468 4.27 20.65 -26.84
C ASP A 468 4.93 21.90 -26.23
N GLU A 469 5.63 21.77 -25.10
CA GLU A 469 6.21 22.88 -24.37
C GLU A 469 7.72 23.07 -24.66
N HIS A 470 8.43 22.02 -25.08
CA HIS A 470 9.87 22.09 -25.33
C HIS A 470 10.24 21.90 -26.80
N MET A 471 9.88 20.77 -27.44
CA MET A 471 10.36 20.45 -28.79
C MET A 471 9.64 21.27 -29.88
N ALA A 472 8.31 21.27 -29.90
CA ALA A 472 7.55 21.92 -30.95
C ALA A 472 7.81 23.44 -31.01
N PRO A 473 7.83 24.22 -29.91
CA PRO A 473 8.16 25.64 -29.96
C PRO A 473 9.56 25.90 -30.48
N GLY A 474 10.54 25.07 -30.09
CA GLY A 474 11.92 25.19 -30.57
C GLY A 474 12.03 25.01 -32.09
N PHE A 475 11.41 23.98 -32.63
CA PHE A 475 11.41 23.73 -34.08
C PHE A 475 10.62 24.77 -34.86
N LEU A 476 9.47 25.24 -34.33
CA LEU A 476 8.69 26.30 -34.99
C LEU A 476 9.50 27.61 -35.08
N THR A 477 10.16 28.00 -33.99
CA THR A 477 11.01 29.19 -33.96
C THR A 477 12.19 29.07 -34.95
N ALA A 478 12.83 27.89 -34.98
CA ALA A 478 13.88 27.62 -35.93
C ALA A 478 13.42 27.68 -37.39
N GLN A 479 12.20 27.15 -37.67
CA GLN A 479 11.63 27.21 -38.99
C GLN A 479 11.33 28.65 -39.42
N GLU A 480 10.83 29.51 -38.53
CA GLU A 480 10.60 30.94 -38.80
C GLU A 480 11.89 31.67 -39.10
N GLN A 481 12.97 31.40 -38.33
CA GLN A 481 14.29 31.99 -38.55
C GLN A 481 14.87 31.58 -39.91
N ILE A 482 14.73 30.32 -40.31
CA ILE A 482 15.20 29.85 -41.64
C ILE A 482 14.36 30.49 -42.76
N ARG A 483 13.04 30.62 -42.58
CA ARG A 483 12.19 31.31 -43.60
C ARG A 483 12.50 32.78 -43.75
N ALA A 484 12.90 33.45 -42.68
CA ALA A 484 13.30 34.85 -42.67
C ALA A 484 14.70 35.08 -43.24
N TYR A 485 15.52 34.02 -43.32
CA TYR A 485 16.88 34.10 -43.81
C TYR A 485 16.93 34.36 -45.32
N ASP A 486 17.55 35.47 -45.71
CA ASP A 486 17.74 35.88 -47.11
C ASP A 486 19.25 35.94 -47.42
N PRO A 487 19.80 34.93 -48.11
CA PRO A 487 21.25 34.90 -48.43
C PRO A 487 21.72 36.12 -49.22
N ALA A 488 20.86 36.71 -50.05
CA ALA A 488 21.24 37.86 -50.89
C ALA A 488 21.43 39.16 -50.07
N LYS A 489 20.85 39.27 -48.90
CA LYS A 489 21.04 40.41 -47.99
C LYS A 489 22.38 40.31 -47.26
N HIS A 490 22.85 39.11 -46.98
CA HIS A 490 24.15 38.87 -46.33
C HIS A 490 25.33 39.12 -47.25
N ASP A 491 25.19 38.81 -48.57
CA ASP A 491 26.20 39.10 -49.58
C ASP A 491 26.48 40.60 -49.77
N ARG A 492 25.48 41.46 -49.47
CA ARG A 492 25.63 42.93 -49.65
C ARG A 492 26.27 43.63 -48.43
N ALA A 493 26.27 43.02 -47.27
CA ALA A 493 26.76 43.62 -46.02
C ALA A 493 28.24 43.34 -45.73
N GLY A 494 28.86 42.34 -46.37
CA GLY A 494 30.20 41.86 -46.06
C GLY A 494 31.18 42.03 -47.22
N GLY A 495 32.09 42.99 -47.11
CA GLY A 495 33.34 42.97 -47.86
C GLY A 495 34.21 41.75 -47.45
N ARG A 496 34.66 40.99 -48.47
CA ARG A 496 35.73 40.00 -48.44
C ARG A 496 35.96 39.22 -47.11
N GLY A 497 35.07 38.33 -46.74
CA GLY A 497 35.27 37.43 -45.64
C GLY A 497 34.43 36.17 -45.79
N GLU A 498 35.10 35.08 -46.07
CA GLU A 498 34.76 33.65 -45.92
C GLU A 498 33.36 33.16 -46.31
N ALA A 499 33.34 32.33 -47.36
CA ALA A 499 32.20 31.55 -47.84
C ALA A 499 31.50 30.66 -46.80
N ALA A 500 31.99 30.65 -45.56
CA ALA A 500 31.45 29.87 -44.46
C ALA A 500 30.19 30.49 -43.82
N ASP A 501 29.95 31.81 -43.93
CA ASP A 501 28.83 32.48 -43.26
C ASP A 501 27.46 32.23 -43.95
N HIS A 502 27.44 31.81 -45.23
CA HIS A 502 26.22 31.62 -46.02
C HIS A 502 25.44 30.33 -45.66
N VAL A 503 26.07 29.38 -44.99
CA VAL A 503 25.47 28.07 -44.63
C VAL A 503 25.19 27.99 -43.14
N GLY A 504 25.58 29.02 -42.37
CA GLY A 504 25.44 29.03 -40.90
C GLY A 504 24.07 28.63 -40.36
N PRO A 505 22.98 29.28 -40.81
CA PRO A 505 21.64 28.94 -40.29
C PRO A 505 21.19 27.51 -40.59
N LEU A 506 21.59 26.93 -41.74
CA LEU A 506 21.29 25.55 -42.05
C LEU A 506 22.08 24.55 -41.18
N LEU A 507 23.36 24.82 -40.92
CA LEU A 507 24.16 23.98 -40.05
C LEU A 507 23.60 23.94 -38.63
N VAL A 508 23.14 25.08 -38.12
CA VAL A 508 22.54 25.18 -36.79
C VAL A 508 21.18 24.46 -36.76
N PHE A 509 20.39 24.51 -37.83
CA PHE A 509 19.15 23.73 -37.93
C PHE A 509 19.42 22.22 -37.90
N PHE A 510 20.47 21.74 -38.58
CA PHE A 510 20.86 20.33 -38.51
C PHE A 510 21.37 19.97 -37.12
N GLU A 511 22.06 20.86 -36.41
CA GLU A 511 22.42 20.64 -35.01
C GLU A 511 21.18 20.53 -34.12
N LEU A 512 20.17 21.37 -34.34
CA LEU A 512 18.89 21.29 -33.64
C LEU A 512 18.15 19.96 -33.88
N VAL A 513 18.14 19.50 -35.14
CA VAL A 513 17.55 18.18 -35.49
C VAL A 513 18.30 17.07 -34.78
N HIS A 514 19.63 17.13 -34.71
CA HIS A 514 20.45 16.16 -33.99
C HIS A 514 20.15 16.15 -32.47
N ILE A 515 19.93 17.33 -31.89
CA ILE A 515 19.49 17.43 -30.47
C ILE A 515 18.11 16.78 -30.31
N GLY A 516 17.18 17.03 -31.22
CA GLY A 516 15.85 16.38 -31.21
C GLY A 516 15.93 14.87 -31.31
N ASP A 517 16.76 14.34 -32.21
CA ASP A 517 16.99 12.89 -32.34
C ASP A 517 17.61 12.31 -31.05
N THR A 518 18.51 13.06 -30.41
CA THR A 518 19.10 12.66 -29.13
C THR A 518 18.05 12.57 -28.01
N ILE A 519 17.15 13.56 -27.94
CA ILE A 519 16.03 13.55 -26.97
C ILE A 519 15.11 12.36 -27.25
N GLN A 520 14.79 12.10 -28.51
CA GLN A 520 13.95 10.95 -28.91
C GLN A 520 14.60 9.62 -28.51
N LEU A 521 15.89 9.44 -28.78
CA LEU A 521 16.63 8.24 -28.40
C LEU A 521 16.67 8.07 -26.86
N MET A 522 16.89 9.17 -26.13
CA MET A 522 16.84 9.16 -24.66
C MET A 522 15.47 8.69 -24.16
N MET A 523 14.39 9.19 -24.74
CA MET A 523 13.02 8.78 -24.39
C MET A 523 12.79 7.29 -24.70
N GLN A 524 13.27 6.80 -25.85
CA GLN A 524 13.17 5.39 -26.20
C GLN A 524 13.89 4.52 -25.16
N VAL A 525 15.13 4.85 -24.82
CA VAL A 525 15.91 4.13 -23.79
C VAL A 525 15.24 4.20 -22.42
N PHE A 526 14.64 5.34 -22.07
CA PHE A 526 13.87 5.47 -20.83
C PHE A 526 12.68 4.50 -20.80
N PHE A 527 11.89 4.43 -21.87
CA PHE A 527 10.75 3.51 -21.97
C PHE A 527 11.18 2.03 -21.96
N GLU A 528 12.26 1.68 -22.66
CA GLU A 528 12.78 0.30 -22.70
C GLU A 528 13.29 -0.18 -21.32
N ARG A 529 13.69 0.74 -20.45
CA ARG A 529 14.17 0.44 -19.10
C ARG A 529 13.07 0.47 -18.02
N LEU A 530 11.86 0.92 -18.36
CA LEU A 530 10.73 0.82 -17.43
C LEU A 530 10.35 -0.64 -17.23
N ASP A 531 9.97 -0.97 -15.98
CA ASP A 531 9.43 -2.30 -15.68
C ASP A 531 8.22 -2.57 -16.60
N PRO A 532 8.24 -3.66 -17.39
CA PRO A 532 7.08 -4.04 -18.23
C PRO A 532 5.77 -4.15 -17.43
N GLY A 533 5.85 -4.45 -16.14
CA GLY A 533 4.71 -4.47 -15.24
C GLY A 533 4.07 -3.10 -14.98
N LEU A 534 4.82 -2.00 -15.10
CA LEU A 534 4.30 -0.64 -14.97
C LEU A 534 3.28 -0.30 -16.07
N LEU A 535 3.55 -0.77 -17.28
CA LEU A 535 2.76 -0.47 -18.46
C LEU A 535 1.58 -1.45 -18.65
N GLY A 536 1.64 -2.61 -17.99
CA GLY A 536 0.62 -3.65 -18.12
C GLY A 536 0.48 -4.15 -19.55
N LYS A 537 -0.78 -4.34 -19.99
CA LYS A 537 -1.12 -4.67 -21.38
C LYS A 537 -1.33 -3.41 -22.26
N ALA A 538 -0.99 -2.23 -21.76
CA ALA A 538 -1.09 -1.01 -22.53
C ALA A 538 -0.04 -1.07 -23.66
N ASP A 539 -0.53 -1.25 -24.87
CA ASP A 539 0.27 -1.29 -26.07
C ASP A 539 0.53 0.15 -26.51
N PHE A 540 1.67 0.73 -26.11
CA PHE A 540 2.11 2.06 -26.55
C PHE A 540 2.40 2.13 -28.04
N THR A 541 2.30 0.99 -28.76
CA THR A 541 2.35 0.97 -30.23
C THR A 541 1.05 1.47 -30.87
N ASN A 542 -0.03 1.66 -30.11
CA ASN A 542 -1.33 2.09 -30.63
C ASN A 542 -1.49 3.62 -30.64
N ALA A 543 -1.99 4.06 -31.75
CA ALA A 543 -2.59 5.31 -32.23
C ALA A 543 -2.49 6.58 -31.33
N ALA A 544 -2.70 6.51 -30.02
CA ALA A 544 -2.66 7.67 -29.11
C ALA A 544 -1.23 8.25 -28.89
N VAL A 545 -0.18 7.54 -29.27
CA VAL A 545 1.22 8.02 -29.26
C VAL A 545 1.65 8.48 -30.65
N ARG A 546 0.86 8.19 -31.69
CA ARG A 546 1.13 8.58 -33.08
C ARG A 546 0.33 9.79 -33.55
N GLU A 547 -0.74 10.17 -32.87
CA GLU A 547 -1.46 11.43 -33.06
C GLU A 547 -0.84 12.53 -32.21
#